data_e92f6302cc41b4be15d2e322815520fb
#
_entry.id   e92f6302cc41b4be15d2e322815520fb
#
_cell.length_a   1.000
_cell.length_b   1.000
_cell.length_c   1.000
_cell.angle_alpha   90.00
_cell.angle_beta   90.00
_cell.angle_gamma   90.00
#
_symmetry.space_group_name_H-M   'P 1'
#
loop_
_entity.id
_entity.type
_entity.pdbx_description
1 polymer ?
#
loop_
_entity_poly.entity_id
_entity_poly.type
_entity_poly.pdbx_seq_one_letter_code
_entity_poly.pdbx_strand_id
1 'polypeptide(L)'
;MIIKWNKEKDELLKATRNISFEQVVEEINAHRNTKPETNPVHQNQFITVVKINNYPCVVPFVIEENGDWFLKTVYPCRKMKGRL
;
A
#
# COMPACT_ATOMS: atom_id res chain seq x y z
N MET A 1 2.95 -11.84 -10.46
CA MET A 1 2.05 -11.06 -9.60
C MET A 1 1.80 -9.70 -10.23
N ILE A 2 0.55 -9.34 -10.39
CA ILE A 2 0.13 -8.03 -10.87
C ILE A 2 -0.41 -7.24 -9.69
N ILE A 3 -0.07 -5.96 -9.59
CA ILE A 3 -0.58 -5.08 -8.55
C ILE A 3 -1.61 -4.16 -9.18
N LYS A 4 -2.83 -4.20 -8.66
CA LYS A 4 -3.99 -3.48 -9.20
C LYS A 4 -4.54 -2.52 -8.16
N TRP A 5 -5.33 -1.55 -8.63
CA TRP A 5 -6.02 -0.60 -7.77
C TRP A 5 -7.21 -0.01 -8.50
N ASN A 6 -8.08 0.68 -7.76
CA ASN A 6 -9.21 1.39 -8.32
C ASN A 6 -8.75 2.77 -8.81
N LYS A 7 -9.07 3.09 -10.05
CA LYS A 7 -8.66 4.35 -10.68
C LYS A 7 -9.24 5.58 -9.97
N GLU A 8 -10.50 5.49 -9.57
CA GLU A 8 -11.15 6.61 -8.87
C GLU A 8 -10.51 6.87 -7.52
N LYS A 9 -10.14 5.81 -6.81
CA LYS A 9 -9.44 5.93 -5.54
C LYS A 9 -8.06 6.56 -5.73
N ASP A 10 -7.37 6.19 -6.80
CA ASP A 10 -6.06 6.77 -7.13
C ASP A 10 -6.18 8.29 -7.36
N GLU A 11 -7.17 8.71 -8.12
CA GLU A 11 -7.39 10.13 -8.36
C GLU A 11 -7.74 10.89 -7.09
N LEU A 12 -8.54 10.27 -6.21
CA LEU A 12 -8.87 10.85 -4.92
C LEU A 12 -7.64 11.03 -4.04
N LEU A 13 -6.76 10.03 -4.01
CA LEU A 13 -5.53 10.10 -3.22
C LEU A 13 -4.59 11.18 -3.76
N LYS A 14 -4.48 11.31 -5.08
CA LYS A 14 -3.68 12.38 -5.68
C LYS A 14 -4.20 13.76 -5.29
N ALA A 15 -5.51 13.93 -5.30
CA ALA A 15 -6.15 15.22 -5.00
C ALA A 15 -6.08 15.56 -3.51
N THR A 16 -6.23 14.58 -2.62
CA THR A 16 -6.38 14.84 -1.18
C THR A 16 -5.08 14.65 -0.39
N ARG A 17 -4.18 13.77 -0.84
CA ARG A 17 -2.97 13.42 -0.10
C ARG A 17 -1.68 13.55 -0.90
N ASN A 18 -1.78 13.92 -2.16
CA ASN A 18 -0.64 13.99 -3.06
C ASN A 18 0.14 12.66 -3.14
N ILE A 19 -0.60 11.56 -3.10
CA ILE A 19 -0.04 10.20 -3.18
C ILE A 19 -0.72 9.48 -4.35
N SER A 20 0.06 8.74 -5.14
CA SER A 20 -0.47 7.89 -6.20
C SER A 20 -0.16 6.42 -5.92
N PHE A 21 -1.01 5.52 -6.42
CA PHE A 21 -0.72 4.10 -6.32
C PHE A 21 0.51 3.70 -7.14
N GLU A 22 0.86 4.45 -8.18
CA GLU A 22 2.10 4.22 -8.94
C GLU A 22 3.33 4.37 -8.04
N GLN A 23 3.35 5.39 -7.18
CA GLN A 23 4.42 5.56 -6.20
C GLN A 23 4.48 4.37 -5.25
N VAL A 24 3.31 3.87 -4.82
CA VAL A 24 3.24 2.70 -3.94
C VAL A 24 3.83 1.48 -4.63
N VAL A 25 3.48 1.23 -5.88
CA VAL A 25 3.99 0.09 -6.65
C VAL A 25 5.51 0.17 -6.80
N GLU A 26 6.03 1.35 -7.10
CA GLU A 26 7.49 1.55 -7.19
C GLU A 26 8.19 1.18 -5.88
N GLU A 27 7.63 1.60 -4.76
CA GLU A 27 8.21 1.28 -3.46
C GLU A 27 8.11 -0.20 -3.11
N ILE A 28 6.98 -0.84 -3.42
CA ILE A 28 6.83 -2.28 -3.23
C ILE A 28 7.87 -3.04 -4.04
N ASN A 29 8.08 -2.66 -5.29
CA ASN A 29 9.05 -3.31 -6.16
C ASN A 29 10.50 -3.05 -5.73
N ALA A 30 10.78 -1.89 -5.17
CA ALA A 30 12.11 -1.56 -4.67
C ALA A 30 12.46 -2.35 -3.40
N HIS A 31 11.46 -2.75 -2.62
CA HIS A 31 11.64 -3.43 -1.34
C HIS A 31 10.95 -4.79 -1.32
N ARG A 32 11.29 -5.64 -2.29
CA ARG A 32 10.65 -6.96 -2.49
C ARG A 32 10.79 -7.89 -1.30
N ASN A 33 11.75 -7.66 -0.43
CA ASN A 33 11.98 -8.51 0.72
C ASN A 33 11.06 -8.19 1.91
N THR A 34 10.28 -7.12 1.82
CA THR A 34 9.35 -6.76 2.87
C THR A 34 8.16 -7.72 2.83
N LYS A 35 7.96 -8.45 3.92
CA LYS A 35 6.84 -9.40 3.99
C LYS A 35 5.57 -8.66 4.39
N PRO A 36 4.45 -8.93 3.70
CA PRO A 36 3.17 -8.39 4.13
C PRO A 36 2.77 -8.92 5.50
N GLU A 37 2.07 -8.10 6.26
CA GLU A 37 1.52 -8.48 7.55
C GLU A 37 0.00 -8.57 7.44
N THR A 38 -0.62 -9.36 8.31
CA THR A 38 -2.08 -9.39 8.37
C THR A 38 -2.60 -8.06 8.90
N ASN A 39 -3.74 -7.61 8.35
CA ASN A 39 -4.37 -6.38 8.82
C ASN A 39 -5.07 -6.66 10.15
N PRO A 40 -4.74 -5.95 11.24
CA PRO A 40 -5.35 -6.21 12.54
C PRO A 40 -6.81 -5.79 12.64
N VAL A 41 -7.28 -4.96 11.72
CA VAL A 41 -8.65 -4.42 11.75
C VAL A 41 -9.57 -5.14 10.78
N HIS A 42 -9.08 -5.45 9.58
CA HIS A 42 -9.88 -6.07 8.52
C HIS A 42 -9.40 -7.48 8.24
N GLN A 43 -10.26 -8.47 8.49
CA GLN A 43 -9.97 -9.86 8.13
C GLN A 43 -9.83 -9.99 6.62
N ASN A 44 -9.01 -10.92 6.18
CA ASN A 44 -8.73 -11.19 4.78
C ASN A 44 -7.99 -10.08 4.06
N GLN A 45 -7.48 -9.10 4.78
CA GLN A 45 -6.61 -8.08 4.23
C GLN A 45 -5.22 -8.18 4.82
N PHE A 46 -4.26 -7.71 4.05
CA PHE A 46 -2.87 -7.59 4.45
C PHE A 46 -2.47 -6.14 4.43
N ILE A 47 -1.37 -5.82 5.09
CA ILE A 47 -0.77 -4.49 5.02
C ILE A 47 0.69 -4.61 4.65
N THR A 48 1.19 -3.62 3.95
CA THR A 48 2.62 -3.41 3.77
C THR A 48 2.93 -1.96 4.09
N VAL A 49 4.17 -1.68 4.49
CA VAL A 49 4.60 -0.33 4.82
C VAL A 49 5.57 0.14 3.75
N VAL A 50 5.31 1.31 3.19
CA VAL A 50 6.15 1.91 2.17
C VAL A 50 6.49 3.34 2.56
N LYS A 51 7.53 3.88 1.95
CA LYS A 51 7.95 5.27 2.19
C LYS A 51 7.55 6.11 0.99
N ILE A 52 6.60 7.00 1.18
CA ILE A 52 6.11 7.90 0.14
C ILE A 52 6.36 9.35 0.59
N ASN A 53 6.99 10.13 -0.28
CA ASN A 53 7.33 11.52 0.03
C ASN A 53 8.07 11.64 1.37
N ASN A 54 8.98 10.69 1.60
CA ASN A 54 9.83 10.65 2.79
C ASN A 54 9.08 10.37 4.09
N TYR A 55 7.88 9.79 4.00
CA TYR A 55 7.04 9.50 5.15
C TYR A 55 6.50 8.06 5.09
N PRO A 56 6.46 7.34 6.23
CA PRO A 56 5.95 5.97 6.24
C PRO A 56 4.46 5.94 6.02
N CYS A 57 4.03 5.09 5.10
CA CYS A 57 2.63 4.92 4.74
C CYS A 57 2.25 3.45 4.84
N VAL A 58 1.02 3.20 5.29
CA VAL A 58 0.43 1.87 5.35
C VAL A 58 -0.42 1.66 4.11
N VAL A 59 -0.26 0.51 3.47
CA VAL A 59 -1.01 0.14 2.28
C VAL A 59 -1.79 -1.14 2.55
N PRO A 60 -3.06 -1.05 2.89
CA PRO A 60 -3.92 -2.23 2.97
C PRO A 60 -4.21 -2.79 1.58
N PHE A 61 -4.17 -4.11 1.44
CA PHE A 61 -4.43 -4.77 0.18
C PHE A 61 -5.01 -6.16 0.41
N VAL A 62 -5.60 -6.71 -0.65
CA VAL A 62 -6.04 -8.11 -0.65
C VAL A 62 -5.23 -8.88 -1.68
N ILE A 63 -5.04 -10.16 -1.43
CA ILE A 63 -4.39 -11.07 -2.38
C ILE A 63 -5.50 -11.86 -3.05
N GLU A 64 -5.60 -11.73 -4.38
CA GLU A 64 -6.61 -12.43 -5.17
C GLU A 64 -6.23 -13.90 -5.35
N GLU A 65 -7.20 -14.72 -5.79
CA GLU A 65 -6.99 -16.15 -5.96
C GLU A 65 -5.80 -16.50 -6.85
N ASN A 66 -5.57 -15.69 -7.87
CA ASN A 66 -4.44 -15.90 -8.79
C ASN A 66 -3.11 -15.36 -8.27
N GLY A 67 -3.10 -14.81 -7.05
CA GLY A 67 -1.91 -14.25 -6.44
C GLY A 67 -1.68 -12.77 -6.71
N ASP A 68 -2.54 -12.12 -7.48
CA ASP A 68 -2.43 -10.68 -7.71
C ASP A 68 -2.85 -9.90 -6.48
N TRP A 69 -2.25 -8.71 -6.32
CA TRP A 69 -2.57 -7.82 -5.20
C TRP A 69 -3.53 -6.74 -5.68
N PHE A 70 -4.56 -6.48 -4.89
CA PHE A 70 -5.45 -5.35 -5.11
C PHE A 70 -5.29 -4.36 -3.95
N LEU A 71 -4.72 -3.20 -4.24
CA LEU A 71 -4.46 -2.17 -3.24
C LEU A 71 -5.77 -1.45 -2.90
N LYS A 72 -6.10 -1.39 -1.61
CA LYS A 72 -7.36 -0.79 -1.17
C LYS A 72 -7.23 0.71 -0.96
N THR A 73 -6.15 1.13 -0.33
CA THR A 73 -5.88 2.54 -0.06
C THR A 73 -4.42 2.69 0.34
N VAL A 74 -4.01 3.89 0.66
CA VAL A 74 -2.71 4.18 1.26
C VAL A 74 -2.88 5.39 2.16
N TYR A 75 -2.32 5.32 3.37
CA TYR A 75 -2.40 6.43 4.30
C TYR A 75 -1.11 6.57 5.10
N PRO A 76 -0.73 7.81 5.47
CA PRO A 76 0.46 7.99 6.31
C PRO A 76 0.20 7.48 7.72
N CYS A 77 1.22 6.89 8.32
CA CYS A 77 1.12 6.36 9.68
C CYS A 77 2.41 6.62 10.44
N ARG A 78 2.36 7.55 11.36
CA ARG A 78 3.51 7.94 12.17
C ARG A 78 4.09 6.79 12.98
N LYS A 79 3.24 5.87 13.43
CA LYS A 79 3.66 4.71 14.23
C LYS A 79 4.59 3.78 13.48
N MET A 80 4.61 3.83 12.17
CA MET A 80 5.44 2.96 11.34
C MET A 80 6.82 3.54 11.03
N LYS A 81 7.16 4.69 11.61
CA LYS A 81 8.39 5.40 11.30
C LYS A 81 9.66 4.56 11.54
N GLY A 82 9.67 3.75 12.59
CA GLY A 82 10.81 2.88 12.91
C GLY A 82 10.89 1.61 12.08
N ARG A 83 9.97 1.36 11.18
CA ARG A 83 9.91 0.13 10.38
C ARG A 83 10.48 0.28 8.97
N LEU A 84 10.96 1.44 8.65
CA LEU A 84 11.51 1.72 7.32
C LEU A 84 13.02 1.82 7.34
#